data_ba547d9d460fb3d3ff2f2ab732a9ba8d
#
_entry.id   ba547d9d460fb3d3ff2f2ab732a9ba8d
#
_cell.length_a   1.000
_cell.length_b   1.000
_cell.length_c   1.000
_cell.angle_alpha   90.00
_cell.angle_beta   90.00
_cell.angle_gamma   90.00
#
_symmetry.space_group_name_H-M   'P 1'
#
loop_
_entity.id
_entity.type
_entity.pdbx_description
1 polymer ?
#
loop_
_entity_poly.entity_id
_entity_poly.type
_entity_poly.pdbx_seq_one_letter_code
_entity_poly.pdbx_strand_id
1 'polypeptide(L)'
;GELIANTLSRLQVKLIRGAGNPDKLGIKEKGGKAALRSMIKILKGGNSVSFTADQPPGPGRLAGNGAIILAKLSGCPIVPVAATTSNRYEFTSWDKFTMHLPFGKGAVIWGDPIFVPSNATKEEIENKRNLLENSLNELTIKVNKVVEKK
;
A
#
# COMPACT_ATOMS: atom_id res chain seq x y z
N GLY A 1 16.06 -0.79 4.39
CA GLY A 1 15.66 0.50 3.88
C GLY A 1 16.48 1.04 2.71
N GLU A 2 17.82 1.12 2.81
CA GLU A 2 18.69 1.73 1.78
C GLU A 2 18.71 0.95 0.46
N LEU A 3 18.72 -0.38 0.52
CA LEU A 3 18.70 -1.23 -0.68
C LEU A 3 17.48 -0.93 -1.56
N ILE A 4 16.30 -0.88 -0.94
CA ILE A 4 15.03 -0.57 -1.63
C ILE A 4 15.08 0.86 -2.19
N ALA A 5 15.58 1.83 -1.42
CA ALA A 5 15.70 3.21 -1.86
C ALA A 5 16.60 3.35 -3.10
N ASN A 6 17.74 2.69 -3.12
CA ASN A 6 18.66 2.70 -4.25
C ASN A 6 18.06 2.02 -5.49
N THR A 7 17.34 0.92 -5.31
CA THR A 7 16.65 0.23 -6.42
C THR A 7 15.57 1.11 -7.03
N LEU A 8 14.71 1.72 -6.21
CA LEU A 8 13.64 2.61 -6.66
C LEU A 8 14.20 3.86 -7.36
N SER A 9 15.30 4.42 -6.86
CA SER A 9 15.96 5.56 -7.50
C SER A 9 16.45 5.23 -8.92
N ARG A 10 17.02 4.04 -9.14
CA ARG A 10 17.43 3.57 -10.48
C ARG A 10 16.24 3.40 -11.44
N LEU A 11 15.06 3.10 -10.90
CA LEU A 11 13.80 3.00 -11.65
C LEU A 11 13.09 4.36 -11.82
N GLN A 12 13.75 5.46 -11.45
CA GLN A 12 13.20 6.81 -11.46
C GLN A 12 11.93 7.00 -10.58
N VAL A 13 11.74 6.10 -9.61
CA VAL A 13 10.66 6.20 -8.63
C VAL A 13 11.12 7.04 -7.45
N LYS A 14 10.42 8.14 -7.17
CA LYS A 14 10.71 9.01 -6.02
C LYS A 14 10.22 8.35 -4.74
N LEU A 15 11.12 8.20 -3.76
CA LEU A 15 10.81 7.65 -2.46
C LEU A 15 10.40 8.77 -1.49
N ILE A 16 9.24 8.60 -0.84
CA ILE A 16 8.84 9.43 0.30
C ILE A 16 9.10 8.59 1.56
N ARG A 17 10.02 9.05 2.41
CA ARG A 17 10.27 8.40 3.69
C ARG A 17 9.23 8.87 4.70
N GLY A 18 8.29 7.99 5.07
CA GLY A 18 7.39 8.16 6.21
C GLY A 18 7.99 7.48 7.44
N ALA A 19 7.76 8.01 8.63
CA ALA A 19 8.08 7.29 9.86
C ALA A 19 7.08 6.14 10.01
N GLY A 20 7.55 4.90 9.82
CA GLY A 20 6.88 3.74 10.39
C GLY A 20 6.96 3.84 11.91
N ASN A 21 5.97 3.41 12.61
CA ASN A 21 5.76 3.39 14.06
C ASN A 21 6.62 4.36 14.91
N PRO A 22 6.08 5.48 15.41
CA PRO A 22 6.80 6.47 16.20
C PRO A 22 7.38 5.92 17.49
N ASP A 23 6.83 4.84 18.04
CA ASP A 23 7.20 4.29 19.36
C ASP A 23 8.57 3.58 19.39
N LYS A 24 9.09 3.14 18.24
CA LYS A 24 10.38 2.41 18.19
C LYS A 24 11.63 3.29 18.05
N LEU A 25 11.51 4.56 17.72
CA LEU A 25 12.65 5.43 17.41
C LEU A 25 12.70 6.73 18.22
N GLY A 26 11.81 6.94 19.19
CA GLY A 26 11.80 8.19 19.96
C GLY A 26 11.59 9.46 19.12
N ILE A 27 11.20 9.31 17.85
CA ILE A 27 10.99 10.42 16.91
C ILE A 27 9.52 10.80 16.99
N LYS A 28 9.24 11.88 17.71
CA LYS A 28 7.90 12.49 17.81
C LYS A 28 7.25 12.65 16.44
N GLU A 29 5.96 12.34 16.35
CA GLU A 29 4.90 12.52 15.33
C GLU A 29 5.15 13.34 14.04
N LYS A 30 6.28 14.03 13.89
CA LYS A 30 6.56 14.96 12.80
C LYS A 30 6.75 14.28 11.42
N GLY A 31 7.28 13.05 11.38
CA GLY A 31 7.59 12.35 10.12
C GLY A 31 6.35 11.94 9.32
N GLY A 32 5.32 11.40 9.98
CA GLY A 32 4.10 10.96 9.33
C GLY A 32 3.29 12.10 8.71
N LYS A 33 3.18 13.23 9.40
CA LYS A 33 2.49 14.44 8.89
C LYS A 33 3.23 15.06 7.71
N ALA A 34 4.57 15.07 7.74
CA ALA A 34 5.38 15.60 6.64
C ALA A 34 5.27 14.71 5.40
N ALA A 35 5.32 13.37 5.56
CA ALA A 35 5.12 12.43 4.48
C ALA A 35 3.73 12.57 3.85
N LEU A 36 2.67 12.68 4.66
CA LEU A 36 1.30 12.88 4.18
C LEU A 36 1.17 14.15 3.34
N ARG A 37 1.73 15.28 3.81
CA ARG A 37 1.75 16.55 3.04
C ARG A 37 2.48 16.39 1.71
N SER A 38 3.61 15.70 1.69
CA SER A 38 4.38 15.45 0.48
C SER A 38 3.58 14.60 -0.52
N MET A 39 2.91 13.54 -0.05
CA MET A 39 2.04 12.71 -0.87
C MET A 39 0.88 13.50 -1.47
N ILE A 40 0.19 14.33 -0.67
CA ILE A 40 -0.88 15.22 -1.16
C ILE A 40 -0.36 16.16 -2.26
N LYS A 41 0.82 16.77 -2.06
CA LYS A 41 1.41 17.65 -3.08
C LYS A 41 1.69 16.93 -4.39
N ILE A 42 2.18 15.69 -4.32
CA ILE A 42 2.46 14.85 -5.50
C ILE A 42 1.17 14.50 -6.23
N LEU A 43 0.14 14.07 -5.51
CA LEU A 43 -1.17 13.74 -6.08
C LEU A 43 -1.82 14.95 -6.75
N LYS A 44 -1.79 16.12 -6.10
CA LYS A 44 -2.30 17.38 -6.69
C LYS A 44 -1.51 17.85 -7.91
N GLY A 45 -0.27 17.42 -8.05
CA GLY A 45 0.57 17.64 -9.24
C GLY A 45 0.31 16.65 -10.39
N GLY A 46 -0.76 15.84 -10.32
CA GLY A 46 -1.12 14.87 -11.36
C GLY A 46 -0.29 13.59 -11.38
N ASN A 47 0.49 13.33 -10.33
CA ASN A 47 1.29 12.10 -10.20
C ASN A 47 0.62 11.11 -9.27
N SER A 48 0.98 9.83 -9.37
CA SER A 48 0.49 8.76 -8.49
C SER A 48 1.41 8.53 -7.29
N VAL A 49 0.84 8.05 -6.20
CA VAL A 49 1.56 7.60 -5.00
C VAL A 49 1.20 6.15 -4.73
N SER A 50 2.21 5.31 -4.49
CA SER A 50 2.02 3.90 -4.14
C SER A 50 2.67 3.58 -2.79
N PHE A 51 2.00 2.79 -1.96
CA PHE A 51 2.50 2.29 -0.69
C PHE A 51 1.74 1.02 -0.26
N THR A 52 2.29 0.29 0.70
CA THR A 52 1.61 -0.87 1.29
C THR A 52 0.52 -0.43 2.25
N ALA A 53 -0.61 -1.13 2.26
CA ALA A 53 -1.74 -0.81 3.14
C ALA A 53 -1.56 -1.36 4.56
N ASP A 54 -0.71 -2.38 4.73
CA ASP A 54 -0.44 -3.01 6.03
C ASP A 54 0.28 -2.07 7.00
N GLN A 55 -0.04 -2.19 8.27
CA GLN A 55 0.50 -1.36 9.34
C GLN A 55 1.36 -2.19 10.31
N PRO A 56 2.72 -2.11 10.23
CA PRO A 56 3.58 -2.81 11.22
C PRO A 56 3.41 -2.19 12.63
N PRO A 57 3.49 -2.99 13.71
CA PRO A 57 3.71 -4.44 13.80
C PRO A 57 2.42 -5.27 13.88
N GLY A 58 1.32 -4.82 13.28
CA GLY A 58 0.01 -5.45 13.37
C GLY A 58 -0.06 -6.83 12.71
N PRO A 59 -1.20 -7.51 12.80
CA PRO A 59 -1.43 -8.67 11.95
C PRO A 59 -1.42 -8.24 10.49
N GLY A 60 -0.80 -9.04 9.64
CA GLY A 60 -0.76 -8.79 8.20
C GLY A 60 -2.16 -8.80 7.58
N ARG A 61 -2.30 -8.16 6.43
CA ARG A 61 -3.55 -8.07 5.65
C ARG A 61 -4.67 -7.25 6.31
N LEU A 62 -4.33 -6.39 7.28
CA LEU A 62 -5.22 -5.37 7.82
C LEU A 62 -4.82 -4.00 7.27
N ALA A 63 -5.75 -3.34 6.60
CA ALA A 63 -5.49 -2.03 6.05
C ALA A 63 -5.52 -0.94 7.14
N GLY A 64 -4.50 -0.09 7.13
CA GLY A 64 -4.47 1.11 7.98
C GLY A 64 -5.28 2.27 7.38
N ASN A 65 -5.59 3.27 8.20
CA ASN A 65 -6.33 4.45 7.77
C ASN A 65 -5.55 5.42 6.86
N GLY A 66 -4.25 5.19 6.67
CA GLY A 66 -3.37 6.12 5.93
C GLY A 66 -3.84 6.41 4.51
N ALA A 67 -4.22 5.36 3.76
CA ALA A 67 -4.73 5.48 2.40
C ALA A 67 -6.06 6.26 2.34
N ILE A 68 -6.96 5.99 3.28
CA ILE A 68 -8.28 6.62 3.34
C ILE A 68 -8.15 8.13 3.66
N ILE A 69 -7.29 8.46 4.61
CA ILE A 69 -7.01 9.86 4.99
C ILE A 69 -6.35 10.59 3.81
N LEU A 70 -5.39 9.96 3.12
CA LEU A 70 -4.74 10.53 1.94
C LEU A 70 -5.76 10.81 0.83
N ALA A 71 -6.63 9.86 0.52
CA ALA A 71 -7.69 10.01 -0.48
C ALA A 71 -8.67 11.13 -0.11
N LYS A 72 -9.14 11.17 1.16
CA LYS A 72 -10.00 12.23 1.68
C LYS A 72 -9.41 13.62 1.51
N LEU A 73 -8.11 13.78 1.80
CA LEU A 73 -7.44 15.09 1.78
C LEU A 73 -6.97 15.51 0.38
N SER A 74 -6.67 14.56 -0.48
CA SER A 74 -6.23 14.84 -1.85
C SER A 74 -7.38 14.94 -2.86
N GLY A 75 -8.52 14.29 -2.57
CA GLY A 75 -9.61 14.11 -3.53
C GLY A 75 -9.33 13.04 -4.60
N CYS A 76 -8.19 12.34 -4.52
CA CYS A 76 -7.83 11.30 -5.47
C CYS A 76 -8.37 9.94 -5.02
N PRO A 77 -8.80 9.06 -5.95
CA PRO A 77 -9.26 7.73 -5.60
C PRO A 77 -8.10 6.82 -5.16
N ILE A 78 -8.43 5.81 -4.38
CA ILE A 78 -7.54 4.69 -4.07
C ILE A 78 -7.81 3.59 -5.10
N VAL A 79 -6.76 3.11 -5.75
CA VAL A 79 -6.86 1.95 -6.65
C VAL A 79 -6.12 0.78 -5.98
N PRO A 80 -6.85 -0.24 -5.46
CA PRO A 80 -6.22 -1.41 -4.91
C PRO A 80 -5.49 -2.20 -5.99
N VAL A 81 -4.30 -2.72 -5.67
CA VAL A 81 -3.52 -3.53 -6.61
C VAL A 81 -2.88 -4.71 -5.90
N ALA A 82 -2.89 -5.87 -6.55
CA ALA A 82 -2.17 -7.05 -6.13
C ALA A 82 -1.30 -7.59 -7.26
N ALA A 83 -0.08 -8.00 -6.91
CA ALA A 83 0.88 -8.58 -7.84
C ALA A 83 1.49 -9.84 -7.23
N THR A 84 1.78 -10.84 -8.07
CA THR A 84 2.47 -12.05 -7.64
C THR A 84 3.19 -12.74 -8.79
N THR A 85 4.03 -13.73 -8.46
CA THR A 85 4.65 -14.62 -9.45
C THR A 85 4.38 -16.09 -9.10
N SER A 86 4.42 -16.98 -10.09
CA SER A 86 4.26 -18.43 -9.87
C SER A 86 5.46 -19.03 -9.14
N ASN A 87 6.66 -18.49 -9.38
CA ASN A 87 7.87 -18.89 -8.68
C ASN A 87 8.16 -17.89 -7.57
N ARG A 88 7.81 -18.27 -6.34
CA ARG A 88 7.94 -17.43 -5.16
C ARG A 88 8.18 -18.24 -3.90
N TYR A 89 8.81 -17.63 -2.91
CA TYR A 89 8.96 -18.17 -1.57
C TYR A 89 8.24 -17.24 -0.58
N GLU A 90 7.29 -17.78 0.19
CA GLU A 90 6.56 -17.06 1.22
C GLU A 90 7.19 -17.33 2.59
N PHE A 91 7.62 -16.29 3.28
CA PHE A 91 8.21 -16.37 4.60
C PHE A 91 7.14 -16.51 5.69
N THR A 92 7.50 -17.16 6.80
CA THR A 92 6.65 -17.28 8.00
C THR A 92 6.76 -15.99 8.85
N SER A 93 6.62 -14.83 8.22
CA SER A 93 6.61 -13.53 8.88
C SER A 93 5.18 -13.07 9.15
N TRP A 94 5.01 -12.05 10.02
CA TRP A 94 3.70 -11.49 10.36
C TRP A 94 2.94 -10.96 9.13
N ASP A 95 3.65 -10.43 8.14
CA ASP A 95 3.14 -9.87 6.89
C ASP A 95 3.15 -10.87 5.71
N LYS A 96 3.59 -12.12 5.98
CA LYS A 96 3.78 -13.15 4.95
C LYS A 96 4.61 -12.64 3.78
N PHE A 97 5.72 -11.98 4.10
CA PHE A 97 6.60 -11.44 3.08
C PHE A 97 6.90 -12.49 2.01
N THR A 98 6.75 -12.09 0.77
CA THR A 98 6.93 -12.97 -0.38
C THR A 98 8.12 -12.51 -1.21
N MET A 99 9.08 -13.39 -1.40
CA MET A 99 10.21 -13.17 -2.29
C MET A 99 9.91 -13.79 -3.66
N HIS A 100 9.84 -12.95 -4.67
CA HIS A 100 9.62 -13.37 -6.04
C HIS A 100 10.92 -13.85 -6.66
N LEU A 101 10.91 -15.04 -7.25
CA LEU A 101 12.06 -15.70 -7.86
C LEU A 101 11.99 -15.57 -9.39
N PRO A 102 13.13 -15.61 -10.10
CA PRO A 102 13.16 -15.55 -11.56
C PRO A 102 12.51 -16.80 -12.21
N PHE A 103 12.27 -16.70 -13.52
CA PHE A 103 11.77 -17.78 -14.37
C PHE A 103 10.35 -18.28 -14.05
N GLY A 104 9.52 -17.39 -13.48
CA GLY A 104 8.10 -17.63 -13.23
C GLY A 104 7.19 -16.79 -14.11
N LYS A 105 5.88 -17.13 -14.13
CA LYS A 105 4.84 -16.25 -14.68
C LYS A 105 4.52 -15.18 -13.65
N GLY A 106 4.36 -13.93 -14.09
CA GLY A 106 3.92 -12.81 -13.24
C GLY A 106 2.51 -12.34 -13.61
N ALA A 107 1.75 -11.87 -12.64
CA ALA A 107 0.48 -11.23 -12.86
C ALA A 107 0.30 -10.02 -11.93
N VAL A 108 -0.40 -9.02 -12.44
CA VAL A 108 -0.84 -7.83 -11.69
C VAL A 108 -2.33 -7.66 -11.95
N ILE A 109 -3.12 -7.48 -10.89
CA ILE A 109 -4.56 -7.23 -10.98
C ILE A 109 -4.87 -5.92 -10.26
N TRP A 110 -5.67 -5.08 -10.91
CA TRP A 110 -6.18 -3.82 -10.38
C TRP A 110 -7.64 -4.00 -9.94
N GLY A 111 -7.99 -3.43 -8.81
CA GLY A 111 -9.37 -3.38 -8.31
C GLY A 111 -10.07 -2.10 -8.73
N ASP A 112 -11.34 -2.00 -8.39
CA ASP A 112 -12.15 -0.83 -8.66
C ASP A 112 -11.68 0.37 -7.83
N PRO A 113 -11.71 1.59 -8.37
CA PRO A 113 -11.35 2.80 -7.64
C PRO A 113 -12.28 3.06 -6.45
N ILE A 114 -11.71 3.34 -5.29
CA ILE A 114 -12.42 3.69 -4.06
C ILE A 114 -12.33 5.20 -3.85
N PHE A 115 -13.46 5.88 -3.90
CA PHE A 115 -13.58 7.31 -3.64
C PHE A 115 -13.93 7.58 -2.19
N VAL A 116 -13.29 8.60 -1.59
CA VAL A 116 -13.51 9.05 -0.22
C VAL A 116 -13.95 10.51 -0.25
N PRO A 117 -15.19 10.84 0.17
CA PRO A 117 -15.64 12.21 0.24
C PRO A 117 -14.79 13.07 1.18
N SER A 118 -14.57 14.33 0.84
CA SER A 118 -13.79 15.25 1.70
C SER A 118 -14.44 15.52 3.06
N ASN A 119 -15.77 15.39 3.14
CA ASN A 119 -16.57 15.53 4.36
C ASN A 119 -16.90 14.19 5.04
N ALA A 120 -16.26 13.07 4.60
CA ALA A 120 -16.53 11.74 5.16
C ALA A 120 -16.44 11.73 6.69
N THR A 121 -17.42 11.14 7.33
CA THR A 121 -17.49 10.92 8.78
C THR A 121 -16.50 9.86 9.25
N LYS A 122 -16.35 9.69 10.56
CA LYS A 122 -15.49 8.63 11.10
C LYS A 122 -15.98 7.23 10.69
N GLU A 123 -17.30 7.03 10.67
CA GLU A 123 -17.92 5.78 10.25
C GLU A 123 -17.69 5.49 8.77
N GLU A 124 -17.85 6.48 7.90
CA GLU A 124 -17.57 6.35 6.47
C GLU A 124 -16.09 6.06 6.20
N ILE A 125 -15.17 6.66 6.96
CA ILE A 125 -13.72 6.35 6.87
C ILE A 125 -13.49 4.89 7.21
N GLU A 126 -14.08 4.37 8.27
CA GLU A 126 -13.94 2.96 8.67
C GLU A 126 -14.57 2.01 7.64
N ASN A 127 -15.73 2.35 7.11
CA ASN A 127 -16.37 1.58 6.03
C ASN A 127 -15.50 1.53 4.77
N LYS A 128 -14.87 2.67 4.39
CA LYS A 128 -13.91 2.71 3.26
C LYS A 128 -12.64 1.94 3.53
N ARG A 129 -12.15 1.93 4.78
CA ARG A 129 -11.00 1.11 5.20
C ARG A 129 -11.31 -0.38 5.04
N ASN A 130 -12.46 -0.82 5.53
CA ASN A 130 -12.91 -2.20 5.39
C ASN A 130 -13.10 -2.60 3.91
N LEU A 131 -13.65 -1.71 3.09
CA LEU A 131 -13.78 -1.94 1.66
C LEU A 131 -12.42 -2.12 0.98
N LEU A 132 -11.44 -1.27 1.30
CA LEU A 132 -10.07 -1.39 0.80
C LEU A 132 -9.43 -2.71 1.21
N GLU A 133 -9.55 -3.08 2.49
CA GLU A 133 -9.03 -4.33 3.04
C GLU A 133 -9.60 -5.55 2.33
N ASN A 134 -10.91 -5.61 2.19
CA ASN A 134 -11.60 -6.71 1.50
C ASN A 134 -11.16 -6.79 0.03
N SER A 135 -11.10 -5.66 -0.66
CA SER A 135 -10.66 -5.60 -2.06
C SER A 135 -9.22 -6.12 -2.21
N LEU A 136 -8.29 -5.69 -1.37
CA LEU A 136 -6.89 -6.16 -1.42
C LEU A 136 -6.78 -7.67 -1.15
N ASN A 137 -7.53 -8.18 -0.18
CA ASN A 137 -7.56 -9.60 0.15
C ASN A 137 -8.13 -10.44 -1.01
N GLU A 138 -9.23 -10.00 -1.61
CA GLU A 138 -9.81 -10.66 -2.79
C GLU A 138 -8.88 -10.64 -4.00
N LEU A 139 -8.25 -9.48 -4.28
CA LEU A 139 -7.28 -9.36 -5.38
C LEU A 139 -6.08 -10.27 -5.18
N THR A 140 -5.60 -10.40 -3.93
CA THR A 140 -4.50 -11.31 -3.59
C THR A 140 -4.86 -12.77 -3.89
N ILE A 141 -6.09 -13.18 -3.57
CA ILE A 141 -6.58 -14.53 -3.90
C ILE A 141 -6.70 -14.71 -5.42
N LYS A 142 -7.26 -13.71 -6.10
CA LYS A 142 -7.46 -13.75 -7.57
C LYS A 142 -6.12 -13.83 -8.32
N VAL A 143 -5.15 -12.99 -7.97
CA VAL A 143 -3.86 -12.94 -8.66
C VAL A 143 -3.06 -14.22 -8.46
N ASN A 144 -3.12 -14.84 -7.29
CA ASN A 144 -2.50 -16.14 -7.05
C ASN A 144 -3.09 -17.24 -7.94
N LYS A 145 -4.41 -17.31 -8.05
CA LYS A 145 -5.09 -18.25 -8.95
C LYS A 145 -4.71 -18.09 -10.42
N VAL A 146 -4.43 -16.84 -10.86
CA VAL A 146 -4.04 -16.57 -12.25
C VAL A 146 -2.68 -17.17 -12.58
N VAL A 147 -1.70 -17.05 -11.68
CA VAL A 147 -0.33 -17.57 -11.93
C VAL A 147 -0.20 -19.07 -11.69
N GLU A 148 -1.12 -19.68 -10.92
CA GLU A 148 -1.15 -21.12 -10.63
C GLU A 148 -1.86 -21.95 -11.71
N LYS A 149 -2.67 -21.31 -12.55
CA LYS A 149 -3.27 -21.99 -13.71
C LYS A 149 -2.19 -22.39 -14.70
N LYS A 150 -2.07 -23.72 -14.91
CA LYS A 150 -1.20 -24.35 -15.91
C LYS A 150 -1.65 -24.03 -17.33
#